data_227cef871f6bba713d6c7271fe28a8b4
#
_entry.id   227cef871f6bba713d6c7271fe28a8b4
#
_cell.length_a   1.000
_cell.length_b   1.000
_cell.length_c   1.000
_cell.angle_alpha   90.00
_cell.angle_beta   90.00
_cell.angle_gamma   90.00
#
_symmetry.space_group_name_H-M   'P 1'
#
loop_
_entity.id
_entity.type
_entity.pdbx_description
1 polymer ?
#
loop_
_entity_poly.entity_id
_entity_poly.type
_entity_poly.pdbx_seq_one_letter_code
_entity_poly.pdbx_strand_id
1 'polypeptide(L)'
;MKDPTDEKTRAALEKVLYGLRNDLSSGVESVFTKEECEREYHLAGDFEYVLEGRERTSFGNAWTGAKMVTPDNSDYKFSIASHGHLPHKGPQPVFIMAGPDVREGVVFERKRIIDEAPTFAAMLHFDMPQATGHAISEILK
;
A
#
# COMPACT_ATOMS: atom_id res chain seq x y z
N MET A 1 7.65 -0.12 -19.35
CA MET A 1 7.85 -0.20 -20.83
C MET A 1 9.33 -0.12 -21.15
N LYS A 2 9.81 -0.73 -22.27
CA LYS A 2 11.23 -0.59 -22.65
C LYS A 2 11.55 0.82 -23.16
N ASP A 3 10.59 1.45 -23.80
CA ASP A 3 10.65 2.84 -24.28
C ASP A 3 9.46 3.61 -23.69
N PRO A 4 9.69 4.52 -22.76
CA PRO A 4 8.62 5.31 -22.13
C PRO A 4 7.96 6.30 -23.11
N THR A 5 8.57 6.58 -24.26
CA THR A 5 8.05 7.49 -25.29
C THR A 5 7.17 6.80 -26.34
N ASP A 6 7.04 5.48 -26.28
CA ASP A 6 6.19 4.72 -27.21
C ASP A 6 4.71 4.87 -26.86
N GLU A 7 4.10 5.95 -27.34
CA GLU A 7 2.69 6.27 -27.12
C GLU A 7 1.74 5.19 -27.65
N LYS A 8 2.11 4.49 -28.72
CA LYS A 8 1.27 3.42 -29.29
C LYS A 8 1.19 2.23 -28.36
N THR A 9 2.32 1.81 -27.81
CA THR A 9 2.36 0.73 -26.80
C THR A 9 1.68 1.17 -25.52
N ARG A 10 1.85 2.42 -25.07
CA ARG A 10 1.16 2.98 -23.92
C ARG A 10 -0.35 2.92 -24.08
N ALA A 11 -0.88 3.43 -25.18
CA ALA A 11 -2.32 3.43 -25.46
C ALA A 11 -2.91 2.01 -25.54
N ALA A 12 -2.17 1.05 -26.12
CA ALA A 12 -2.58 -0.34 -26.16
C ALA A 12 -2.62 -0.97 -24.76
N LEU A 13 -1.61 -0.69 -23.92
CA LEU A 13 -1.55 -1.14 -22.54
C LEU A 13 -2.70 -0.55 -21.71
N GLU A 14 -2.93 0.75 -21.78
CA GLU A 14 -4.03 1.43 -21.09
C GLU A 14 -5.39 0.83 -21.45
N LYS A 15 -5.61 0.57 -22.73
CA LYS A 15 -6.85 -0.10 -23.16
C LYS A 15 -7.06 -1.45 -22.47
N VAL A 16 -5.99 -2.22 -22.30
CA VAL A 16 -6.06 -3.50 -21.58
C VAL A 16 -6.31 -3.29 -20.10
N LEU A 17 -5.53 -2.42 -19.44
CA LEU A 17 -5.61 -2.18 -18.01
C LEU A 17 -6.99 -1.62 -17.60
N TYR A 18 -7.50 -0.62 -18.32
CA TYR A 18 -8.83 -0.07 -18.07
C TYR A 18 -9.94 -1.04 -18.46
N GLY A 19 -9.70 -1.90 -19.45
CA GLY A 19 -10.59 -3.02 -19.75
C GLY A 19 -10.71 -3.97 -18.56
N LEU A 20 -9.59 -4.34 -17.93
CA LEU A 20 -9.57 -5.16 -16.72
C LEU A 20 -10.31 -4.51 -15.56
N ARG A 21 -10.10 -3.23 -15.32
CA ARG A 21 -10.81 -2.48 -14.27
C ARG A 21 -12.34 -2.51 -14.48
N ASN A 22 -12.78 -2.44 -15.71
CA ASN A 22 -14.22 -2.44 -16.06
C ASN A 22 -14.84 -3.85 -16.04
N ASP A 23 -14.03 -4.89 -16.09
CA ASP A 23 -14.47 -6.28 -15.95
C ASP A 23 -14.44 -6.69 -14.47
N LEU A 24 -15.61 -6.81 -13.86
CA LEU A 24 -15.74 -7.20 -12.44
C LEU A 24 -15.14 -8.57 -12.13
N SER A 25 -15.02 -9.45 -13.12
CA SER A 25 -14.42 -10.79 -12.95
C SER A 25 -12.90 -10.79 -12.96
N SER A 26 -12.26 -9.70 -13.35
CA SER A 26 -10.80 -9.59 -13.45
C SER A 26 -10.08 -9.55 -12.11
N GLY A 27 -10.78 -9.16 -11.05
CA GLY A 27 -10.17 -8.89 -9.74
C GLY A 27 -9.49 -7.52 -9.63
N VAL A 28 -9.40 -6.74 -10.71
CA VAL A 28 -8.83 -5.39 -10.69
C VAL A 28 -9.90 -4.38 -10.29
N GLU A 29 -9.61 -3.56 -9.28
CA GLU A 29 -10.49 -2.49 -8.81
C GLU A 29 -10.11 -1.14 -9.39
N SER A 30 -8.83 -0.81 -9.31
CA SER A 30 -8.31 0.46 -9.78
C SER A 30 -7.00 0.31 -10.52
N VAL A 31 -6.75 1.22 -11.42
CA VAL A 31 -5.49 1.38 -12.15
C VAL A 31 -5.04 2.81 -11.96
N PHE A 32 -3.83 2.99 -11.47
CA PHE A 32 -3.22 4.29 -11.25
C PHE A 32 -2.01 4.45 -12.17
N THR A 33 -1.84 5.62 -12.72
CA THR A 33 -0.59 5.99 -13.39
C THR A 33 0.49 6.28 -12.35
N LYS A 34 1.74 6.33 -12.79
CA LYS A 34 2.87 6.72 -11.96
C LYS A 34 2.65 8.10 -11.32
N GLU A 35 2.19 9.07 -12.09
CA GLU A 35 1.94 10.44 -11.64
C GLU A 35 0.82 10.50 -10.58
N GLU A 36 -0.22 9.70 -10.74
CA GLU A 36 -1.28 9.59 -9.73
C GLU A 36 -0.76 8.96 -8.44
N CYS A 37 0.04 7.90 -8.54
CA CYS A 37 0.68 7.27 -7.39
C CYS A 37 1.57 8.24 -6.61
N GLU A 38 2.39 9.00 -7.31
CA GLU A 38 3.29 9.98 -6.70
C GLU A 38 2.52 11.11 -6.03
N ARG A 39 1.51 11.65 -6.70
CA ARG A 39 0.70 12.77 -6.19
C ARG A 39 -0.18 12.37 -5.01
N GLU A 40 -0.88 11.24 -5.12
CA GLU A 40 -1.92 10.86 -4.15
C GLU A 40 -1.37 10.03 -2.99
N TYR A 41 -0.34 9.22 -3.24
CA TYR A 41 0.16 8.22 -2.30
C TYR A 41 1.64 8.36 -1.96
N HIS A 42 2.33 9.36 -2.52
CA HIS A 42 3.78 9.54 -2.38
C HIS A 42 4.56 8.26 -2.75
N LEU A 43 4.02 7.49 -3.66
CA LEU A 43 4.61 6.24 -4.16
C LEU A 43 5.36 6.53 -5.46
N ALA A 44 6.68 6.60 -5.36
CA ALA A 44 7.58 6.74 -6.50
C ALA A 44 8.37 5.46 -6.73
N GLY A 45 8.76 5.19 -7.97
CA GLY A 45 9.54 4.01 -8.30
C GLY A 45 9.67 3.77 -9.81
N ASP A 46 10.27 2.65 -10.16
CA ASP A 46 10.45 2.21 -11.55
C ASP A 46 9.25 1.38 -12.02
N PHE A 47 8.11 2.03 -12.14
CA PHE A 47 6.88 1.47 -12.67
C PHE A 47 6.13 2.51 -13.48
N GLU A 48 5.21 2.08 -14.34
CA GLU A 48 4.34 2.95 -15.14
C GLU A 48 2.89 2.98 -14.61
N TYR A 49 2.43 1.85 -14.10
CA TYR A 49 1.09 1.69 -13.55
C TYR A 49 1.11 0.85 -12.29
N VAL A 50 0.19 1.15 -11.37
CA VAL A 50 -0.11 0.33 -10.19
C VAL A 50 -1.56 -0.12 -10.28
N LEU A 51 -1.78 -1.39 -10.02
CA LEU A 51 -3.10 -2.00 -9.99
C LEU A 51 -3.50 -2.31 -8.55
N GLU A 52 -4.67 -1.85 -8.16
CA GLU A 52 -5.29 -2.24 -6.90
C GLU A 52 -6.26 -3.38 -7.13
N GLY A 53 -6.13 -4.43 -6.32
CA GLY A 53 -7.04 -5.58 -6.35
C GLY A 53 -8.34 -5.30 -5.60
N ARG A 54 -9.43 -5.94 -6.03
CA ARG A 54 -10.69 -5.98 -5.26
C ARG A 54 -10.47 -6.70 -3.93
N GLU A 55 -11.37 -6.50 -3.00
CA GLU A 55 -11.35 -7.27 -1.75
C GLU A 55 -11.26 -8.78 -2.04
N ARG A 56 -10.45 -9.47 -1.25
CA ARG A 56 -10.20 -10.92 -1.37
C ARG A 56 -9.52 -11.35 -2.66
N THR A 57 -8.88 -10.43 -3.36
CA THR A 57 -8.01 -10.74 -4.50
C THR A 57 -6.56 -10.47 -4.15
N SER A 58 -5.68 -11.29 -4.67
CA SER A 58 -4.24 -11.07 -4.63
C SER A 58 -3.65 -11.29 -6.02
N PHE A 59 -2.60 -10.54 -6.35
CA PHE A 59 -1.89 -10.72 -7.61
C PHE A 59 -0.80 -11.79 -7.45
N GLY A 60 -0.83 -12.78 -8.31
CA GLY A 60 0.22 -13.78 -8.39
C GLY A 60 1.36 -13.36 -9.30
N ASN A 61 2.47 -14.07 -9.21
CA ASN A 61 3.66 -13.87 -10.05
C ASN A 61 3.63 -14.69 -11.34
N ALA A 62 2.64 -15.54 -11.54
CA ALA A 62 2.51 -16.35 -12.74
C ALA A 62 1.98 -15.47 -13.89
N TRP A 63 2.72 -15.43 -14.97
CA TRP A 63 2.35 -14.71 -16.20
C TRP A 63 2.19 -15.63 -17.41
N THR A 64 2.17 -16.93 -17.14
CA THR A 64 1.89 -17.97 -18.11
C THR A 64 0.73 -18.81 -17.59
N GLY A 65 -0.25 -19.08 -18.41
CA GLY A 65 -1.39 -19.91 -18.06
C GLY A 65 -2.65 -19.55 -18.85
N ALA A 66 -3.60 -20.47 -18.83
CA ALA A 66 -4.86 -20.31 -19.56
C ALA A 66 -5.90 -19.49 -18.79
N LYS A 67 -5.71 -19.24 -17.50
CA LYS A 67 -6.66 -18.51 -16.65
C LYS A 67 -6.00 -17.30 -16.04
N MET A 68 -6.62 -16.15 -16.21
CA MET A 68 -6.20 -14.90 -15.59
C MET A 68 -6.59 -14.84 -14.11
N VAL A 69 -7.74 -15.38 -13.75
CA VAL A 69 -8.24 -15.45 -12.38
C VAL A 69 -8.49 -16.91 -12.01
N THR A 70 -7.93 -17.31 -10.88
CA THR A 70 -8.18 -18.65 -10.31
C THR A 70 -8.77 -18.51 -8.92
N PRO A 71 -9.83 -19.24 -8.57
CA PRO A 71 -10.27 -19.35 -7.19
C PRO A 71 -9.13 -19.90 -6.34
N ASP A 72 -8.86 -19.27 -5.20
CA ASP A 72 -7.98 -19.85 -4.22
C ASP A 72 -8.77 -20.85 -3.38
N ASN A 73 -8.59 -22.12 -3.69
CA ASN A 73 -9.17 -23.25 -2.96
C ASN A 73 -8.07 -24.00 -2.22
N SER A 74 -6.87 -23.45 -2.18
CA SER A 74 -5.74 -24.16 -1.64
C SER A 74 -5.76 -24.21 -0.13
N ASP A 75 -4.99 -25.16 0.37
CA ASP A 75 -4.62 -25.20 1.75
C ASP A 75 -3.87 -23.92 2.14
N TYR A 76 -3.88 -23.60 3.41
CA TYR A 76 -3.28 -22.41 4.00
C TYR A 76 -1.75 -22.30 3.90
N LYS A 77 -1.11 -22.96 2.93
CA LYS A 77 0.32 -22.81 2.67
C LYS A 77 0.65 -21.43 2.12
N PHE A 78 -0.33 -20.78 1.51
CA PHE A 78 -0.22 -19.41 1.06
C PHE A 78 -0.94 -18.51 2.06
N SER A 79 -0.36 -17.36 2.29
CA SER A 79 -0.92 -16.37 3.19
C SER A 79 -2.35 -15.99 2.77
N ILE A 80 -3.31 -16.16 3.67
CA ILE A 80 -4.69 -15.68 3.48
C ILE A 80 -4.83 -14.20 3.74
N ALA A 81 -3.76 -13.56 4.21
CA ALA A 81 -3.64 -12.12 4.39
C ALA A 81 -2.40 -11.61 3.65
N SER A 82 -2.51 -10.45 3.06
CA SER A 82 -1.42 -9.80 2.34
C SER A 82 -1.33 -8.33 2.73
N HIS A 83 -0.20 -7.72 2.43
CA HIS A 83 0.03 -6.28 2.57
C HIS A 83 0.03 -5.61 1.19
N GLY A 84 0.14 -4.28 1.16
CA GLY A 84 0.30 -3.53 -0.08
C GLY A 84 -1.00 -3.02 -0.68
N HIS A 85 -2.10 -3.05 0.07
CA HIS A 85 -3.33 -2.40 -0.31
C HIS A 85 -3.28 -0.88 -0.04
N LEU A 86 -4.20 -0.16 -0.67
CA LEU A 86 -4.39 1.26 -0.41
C LEU A 86 -4.60 1.53 1.09
N PRO A 87 -4.11 2.65 1.63
CA PRO A 87 -4.12 2.94 3.07
C PRO A 87 -5.50 2.92 3.74
N HIS A 88 -6.56 3.08 2.97
CA HIS A 88 -7.94 3.07 3.46
C HIS A 88 -8.66 1.72 3.29
N LYS A 89 -7.98 0.71 2.72
CA LYS A 89 -8.53 -0.62 2.49
C LYS A 89 -8.08 -1.60 3.57
N GLY A 90 -8.99 -2.51 3.91
CA GLY A 90 -8.73 -3.59 4.85
C GLY A 90 -8.57 -3.16 6.30
N PRO A 91 -8.29 -4.10 7.17
CA PRO A 91 -8.01 -3.84 8.58
C PRO A 91 -6.72 -3.04 8.72
N GLN A 92 -6.75 -2.04 9.59
CA GLN A 92 -5.58 -1.22 9.87
C GLN A 92 -4.62 -1.98 10.80
N PRO A 93 -3.29 -1.80 10.63
CA PRO A 93 -2.31 -2.39 11.54
C PRO A 93 -2.45 -1.83 12.95
N VAL A 94 -2.10 -2.65 13.93
CA VAL A 94 -2.09 -2.26 15.33
C VAL A 94 -0.72 -1.67 15.66
N PHE A 95 -0.71 -0.55 16.39
CA PHE A 95 0.47 0.01 17.01
C PHE A 95 0.39 -0.19 18.52
N ILE A 96 1.38 -0.85 19.11
CA ILE A 96 1.49 -1.10 20.55
C ILE A 96 2.89 -0.70 21.00
N MET A 97 2.96 0.14 22.02
CA MET A 97 4.22 0.58 22.59
C MET A 97 4.22 0.42 24.11
N ALA A 98 5.34 -0.01 24.66
CA ALA A 98 5.56 -0.11 26.11
C ALA A 98 7.03 0.21 26.42
N GLY A 99 7.27 0.87 27.54
CA GLY A 99 8.63 1.24 27.96
C GLY A 99 8.64 2.29 29.05
N PRO A 100 9.82 2.61 29.59
CA PRO A 100 9.96 3.57 30.71
C PRO A 100 9.46 4.97 30.35
N ASP A 101 9.60 5.40 29.11
CA ASP A 101 9.23 6.73 28.62
C ASP A 101 7.83 6.77 28.00
N VAL A 102 7.11 5.65 28.05
CA VAL A 102 5.75 5.50 27.53
C VAL A 102 4.75 5.60 28.67
N ARG A 103 3.71 6.41 28.47
CA ARG A 103 2.58 6.49 29.40
C ARG A 103 1.76 5.20 29.39
N GLU A 104 1.44 4.69 30.55
CA GLU A 104 0.61 3.50 30.70
C GLU A 104 -0.87 3.82 30.47
N GLY A 105 -1.59 2.86 29.89
CA GLY A 105 -3.04 2.92 29.75
C GLY A 105 -3.55 3.93 28.72
N VAL A 106 -2.68 4.53 27.93
CA VAL A 106 -3.10 5.43 26.84
C VAL A 106 -3.64 4.60 25.69
N VAL A 107 -4.82 4.94 25.25
CA VAL A 107 -5.42 4.41 24.01
C VAL A 107 -5.70 5.61 23.12
N PHE A 108 -5.27 5.56 21.89
CA PHE A 108 -5.50 6.59 20.91
C PHE A 108 -6.14 6.04 19.65
N GLU A 109 -6.81 6.91 18.93
CA GLU A 109 -7.36 6.60 17.64
C GLU A 109 -6.26 6.48 16.57
N ARG A 110 -6.67 6.21 15.35
CA ARG A 110 -5.78 6.04 14.20
C ARG A 110 -4.75 7.17 14.07
N LYS A 111 -3.50 6.78 13.97
CA LYS A 111 -2.36 7.66 13.63
C LYS A 111 -1.78 7.23 12.27
N ARG A 112 -1.00 8.11 11.68
CA ARG A 112 -0.31 7.80 10.43
C ARG A 112 1.01 7.12 10.73
N ILE A 113 1.42 6.16 9.91
CA ILE A 113 2.72 5.47 10.06
C ILE A 113 3.91 6.43 10.04
N ILE A 114 3.79 7.56 9.33
CA ILE A 114 4.84 8.59 9.28
C ILE A 114 5.04 9.32 10.62
N ASP A 115 4.14 9.15 11.58
CA ASP A 115 4.23 9.72 12.91
C ASP A 115 5.08 8.85 13.87
N GLU A 116 5.37 7.59 13.48
CA GLU A 116 6.16 6.67 14.31
C GLU A 116 7.62 7.11 14.43
N ALA A 117 8.27 7.44 13.31
CA ALA A 117 9.67 7.83 13.33
C ALA A 117 9.94 9.10 14.16
N PRO A 118 9.16 10.21 14.04
CA PRO A 118 9.28 11.35 14.94
C PRO A 118 9.01 11.01 16.41
N THR A 119 8.12 10.05 16.68
CA THR A 119 7.87 9.57 18.05
C THR A 119 9.10 8.90 18.65
N PHE A 120 9.75 8.02 17.90
CA PHE A 120 10.99 7.39 18.34
C PHE A 120 12.13 8.42 18.48
N ALA A 121 12.22 9.39 17.59
CA ALA A 121 13.20 10.47 17.69
C ALA A 121 13.01 11.28 18.96
N ALA A 122 11.76 11.65 19.31
CA ALA A 122 11.44 12.35 20.54
C ALA A 122 11.84 11.54 21.79
N MET A 123 11.58 10.22 21.81
CA MET A 123 12.00 9.34 22.90
C MET A 123 13.52 9.26 23.05
N LEU A 124 14.23 9.36 21.96
CA LEU A 124 15.70 9.28 21.91
C LEU A 124 16.37 10.66 22.04
N HIS A 125 15.57 11.72 22.25
CA HIS A 125 16.02 13.11 22.44
C HIS A 125 16.87 13.64 21.28
N PHE A 126 16.49 13.31 20.03
CA PHE A 126 17.09 13.94 18.87
C PHE A 126 16.05 14.53 17.93
N ASP A 127 16.46 15.57 17.19
CA ASP A 127 15.61 16.24 16.23
C ASP A 127 15.56 15.49 14.91
N MET A 128 14.38 15.51 14.26
CA MET A 128 14.14 14.91 12.95
C MET A 128 13.47 15.93 12.02
N PRO A 129 14.19 17.03 11.66
CA PRO A 129 13.60 18.17 10.96
C PRO A 129 13.08 17.85 9.55
N GLN A 130 13.56 16.77 8.94
CA GLN A 130 13.10 16.31 7.63
C GLN A 130 11.81 15.47 7.70
N ALA A 131 11.35 15.08 8.88
CA ALA A 131 10.12 14.31 9.03
C ALA A 131 8.89 15.17 8.70
N THR A 132 7.98 14.60 7.94
CA THR A 132 6.68 15.21 7.62
C THR A 132 5.57 14.80 8.60
N GLY A 133 5.82 13.76 9.40
CA GLY A 133 4.97 13.35 10.52
C GLY A 133 5.28 14.12 11.80
N HIS A 134 4.49 13.87 12.82
CA HIS A 134 4.64 14.49 14.14
C HIS A 134 4.69 13.42 15.23
N ALA A 135 5.49 13.65 16.27
CA ALA A 135 5.53 12.76 17.42
C ALA A 135 4.15 12.60 18.05
N ILE A 136 3.79 11.38 18.41
CA ILE A 136 2.55 11.04 19.13
C ILE A 136 2.76 11.40 20.61
N SER A 137 2.71 12.68 20.91
CA SER A 137 3.08 13.22 22.24
C SER A 137 2.18 12.72 23.36
N GLU A 138 0.95 12.32 23.07
CA GLU A 138 0.01 11.80 24.08
C GLU A 138 0.49 10.50 24.73
N ILE A 139 1.37 9.73 24.10
CA ILE A 139 1.91 8.49 24.65
C ILE A 139 3.27 8.66 25.34
N LEU A 140 3.90 9.83 25.23
CA LEU A 140 5.19 10.13 25.83
C LEU A 140 5.04 10.71 27.22
N LYS A 141 5.95 10.33 28.15
CA LYS A 141 6.01 10.90 29.51
C LYS A 141 6.64 12.28 29.53
#